data_d775fbb45da122e803ef4cf677d46863
#
_entry.id   d775fbb45da122e803ef4cf677d46863
#
_cell.length_a   1.000
_cell.length_b   1.000
_cell.length_c   1.000
_cell.angle_alpha   90.00
_cell.angle_beta   90.00
_cell.angle_gamma   90.00
#
_symmetry.space_group_name_H-M   'P 1'
#
loop_
_entity.id
_entity.type
_entity.pdbx_description
1 polymer ?
#
loop_
_entity_poly.entity_id
_entity_poly.type
_entity_poly.pdbx_seq_one_letter_code
_entity_poly.pdbx_strand_id
1 'polypeptide(L)'
;STSIALKLLPTRTLYHQHICDGIISMLLLHDLLAIIVLLLLEGLGGRGSSLQGLGLLIVTLPLLLGFAYLSSRYVLVPLIHKFDKIREYIFLTAIGWCLCISQIAALLGLSYAIGAFIGGVALATSPIALYIADSLKPLRDFFLVLFFFSLGAGFDLGMLGAVFLPTLLLGTLLMVAKPWVFRGFLQWAGERPRIAMEVGVRLGQVSEFALLIAVLAEQNRLIGKEASYLVQATTLLTF
;
A
#
# COMPACT_ATOMS: atom_id res chain seq x y z
N SER A 1 -4.21 -2.40 -6.84
CA SER A 1 -3.64 -1.99 -8.16
C SER A 1 -2.46 -2.85 -8.56
N THR A 2 -1.51 -3.11 -7.66
CA THR A 2 -0.31 -3.95 -7.92
C THR A 2 -0.68 -5.35 -8.42
N SER A 3 -1.69 -5.98 -7.82
CA SER A 3 -2.14 -7.32 -8.20
C SER A 3 -2.83 -7.37 -9.56
N ILE A 4 -3.57 -6.33 -9.92
CA ILE A 4 -4.25 -6.22 -11.21
C ILE A 4 -3.22 -5.92 -12.31
N ALA A 5 -2.30 -4.99 -12.06
CA ALA A 5 -1.23 -4.66 -13.00
C ALA A 5 -0.36 -5.90 -13.32
N LEU A 6 -0.02 -6.71 -12.31
CA LEU A 6 0.75 -7.95 -12.50
C LEU A 6 -0.03 -9.05 -13.24
N LYS A 7 -1.36 -9.17 -13.03
CA LYS A 7 -2.22 -10.13 -13.76
C LYS A 7 -2.41 -9.76 -15.22
N LEU A 8 -2.32 -8.49 -15.57
CA LEU A 8 -2.45 -8.01 -16.95
C LEU A 8 -1.17 -8.14 -17.78
N LEU A 9 -0.05 -8.57 -17.15
CA LEU A 9 1.21 -8.79 -17.86
C LEU A 9 1.17 -10.14 -18.57
N PRO A 10 1.33 -10.18 -19.93
CA PRO A 10 1.40 -11.44 -20.66
C PRO A 10 2.68 -12.20 -20.27
N THR A 11 2.51 -13.44 -19.83
CA THR A 11 3.58 -14.33 -19.32
C THR A 11 4.54 -14.87 -20.39
N ARG A 12 4.57 -14.32 -21.60
CA ARG A 12 5.39 -14.84 -22.69
C ARG A 12 6.41 -13.83 -23.19
N THR A 13 7.67 -14.26 -23.15
CA THR A 13 8.93 -13.83 -23.78
C THR A 13 9.86 -12.95 -22.98
N LEU A 14 11.17 -13.23 -23.12
CA LEU A 14 12.34 -12.57 -22.51
C LEU A 14 12.37 -11.03 -22.61
N TYR A 15 11.61 -10.46 -23.54
CA TYR A 15 11.46 -9.01 -23.72
C TYR A 15 10.65 -8.33 -22.62
N HIS A 16 9.85 -9.10 -21.84
CA HIS A 16 8.98 -8.59 -20.79
C HIS A 16 9.64 -8.52 -19.40
N GLN A 17 10.81 -9.12 -19.19
CA GLN A 17 11.46 -9.09 -17.87
C GLN A 17 11.84 -7.66 -17.45
N HIS A 18 12.47 -6.89 -18.34
CA HIS A 18 12.83 -5.50 -18.05
C HIS A 18 11.59 -4.60 -17.82
N ILE A 19 10.50 -4.84 -18.56
CA ILE A 19 9.24 -4.09 -18.37
C ILE A 19 8.62 -4.44 -17.01
N CYS A 20 8.61 -5.72 -16.65
CA CYS A 20 8.10 -6.17 -15.35
C CYS A 20 8.89 -5.55 -14.20
N ASP A 21 10.22 -5.51 -14.28
CA ASP A 21 11.07 -4.94 -13.25
C ASP A 21 10.83 -3.43 -13.09
N GLY A 22 10.66 -2.69 -14.20
CA GLY A 22 10.31 -1.28 -14.19
C GLY A 22 8.93 -1.01 -13.56
N ILE A 23 7.92 -1.81 -13.92
CA ILE A 23 6.57 -1.72 -13.34
C ILE A 23 6.61 -2.01 -11.84
N ILE A 24 7.27 -3.09 -11.43
CA ILE A 24 7.38 -3.48 -10.02
C ILE A 24 8.09 -2.39 -9.22
N SER A 25 9.20 -1.86 -9.73
CA SER A 25 9.95 -0.78 -9.07
C SER A 25 9.09 0.48 -8.89
N MET A 26 8.29 0.84 -9.91
CA MET A 26 7.41 2.01 -9.85
C MET A 26 6.25 1.81 -8.88
N LEU A 27 5.67 0.60 -8.83
CA LEU A 27 4.63 0.25 -7.86
C LEU A 27 5.18 0.27 -6.43
N LEU A 28 6.36 -0.29 -6.20
CA LEU A 28 7.02 -0.26 -4.88
C LEU A 28 7.33 1.17 -4.44
N LEU A 29 7.79 2.03 -5.34
CA LEU A 29 8.01 3.45 -5.05
C LEU A 29 6.70 4.14 -4.67
N HIS A 30 5.61 3.88 -5.39
CA HIS A 30 4.31 4.45 -5.12
C HIS A 30 3.75 3.99 -3.77
N ASP A 31 3.89 2.71 -3.45
CA ASP A 31 3.46 2.15 -2.16
C ASP A 31 4.31 2.71 -1.01
N LEU A 32 5.62 2.88 -1.21
CA LEU A 32 6.51 3.52 -0.24
C LEU A 32 6.12 4.98 0.02
N LEU A 33 5.80 5.75 -1.04
CA LEU A 33 5.32 7.13 -0.89
C LEU A 33 3.99 7.18 -0.14
N ALA A 34 3.07 6.26 -0.42
CA ALA A 34 1.79 6.17 0.30
C ALA A 34 2.00 5.94 1.80
N ILE A 35 2.96 5.09 2.17
CA ILE A 35 3.29 4.82 3.57
C ILE A 35 3.92 6.04 4.24
N ILE A 36 4.80 6.77 3.55
CA ILE A 36 5.37 8.03 4.06
C ILE A 36 4.23 9.04 4.31
N VAL A 37 3.27 9.15 3.40
CA VAL A 37 2.09 10.01 3.59
C VAL A 37 1.25 9.57 4.78
N LEU A 38 1.02 8.26 4.96
CA LEU A 38 0.32 7.74 6.14
C LEU A 38 1.05 8.08 7.45
N LEU A 39 2.38 7.96 7.48
CA LEU A 39 3.20 8.35 8.62
C LEU A 39 3.07 9.85 8.95
N LEU A 40 3.09 10.69 7.91
CA LEU A 40 2.91 12.14 8.10
C LEU A 40 1.52 12.47 8.61
N LEU A 41 0.47 11.83 8.09
CA LEU A 41 -0.91 12.02 8.55
C LEU A 41 -1.09 11.66 10.04
N GLU A 42 -0.46 10.58 10.49
CA GLU A 42 -0.47 10.19 11.90
C GLU A 42 0.30 11.17 12.77
N GLY A 43 1.46 11.65 12.30
CA GLY A 43 2.22 12.67 13.00
C GLY A 43 1.47 14.01 13.15
N LEU A 44 0.64 14.36 12.16
CA LEU A 44 -0.17 15.58 12.15
C LEU A 44 -1.50 15.43 12.89
N GLY A 45 -2.12 14.23 12.86
CA GLY A 45 -3.42 13.95 13.49
C GLY A 45 -3.35 13.44 14.92
N GLY A 46 -2.18 13.01 15.40
CA GLY A 46 -1.96 12.49 16.75
C GLY A 46 -2.14 13.56 17.84
N ARG A 47 -2.40 13.10 19.06
CA ARG A 47 -2.72 13.86 20.30
C ARG A 47 -1.73 14.95 20.72
N GLY A 48 -1.23 15.73 19.82
CA GLY A 48 -0.39 16.88 20.06
C GLY A 48 0.20 17.34 18.74
N SER A 49 -0.35 18.40 18.18
CA SER A 49 0.26 19.22 17.13
C SER A 49 1.58 19.88 17.59
N SER A 50 2.40 19.16 18.34
CA SER A 50 3.65 19.63 18.90
C SER A 50 4.81 18.90 18.22
N LEU A 51 5.91 19.62 18.05
CA LEU A 51 7.23 19.10 17.68
C LEU A 51 7.65 17.83 18.46
N GLN A 52 7.03 17.59 19.61
CA GLN A 52 7.20 16.38 20.42
C GLN A 52 6.65 15.12 19.74
N GLY A 53 5.50 15.19 19.05
CA GLY A 53 4.93 14.04 18.32
C GLY A 53 5.79 13.61 17.14
N LEU A 54 6.30 14.58 16.37
CA LEU A 54 7.24 14.32 15.28
C LEU A 54 8.60 13.80 15.80
N GLY A 55 9.09 14.33 16.93
CA GLY A 55 10.30 13.85 17.58
C GLY A 55 10.17 12.40 18.05
N LEU A 56 9.01 12.04 18.59
CA LEU A 56 8.73 10.68 19.02
C LEU A 56 8.72 9.72 17.81
N LEU A 57 8.11 10.10 16.69
CA LEU A 57 8.08 9.30 15.45
C LEU A 57 9.47 9.03 14.89
N ILE A 58 10.36 10.04 14.92
CA ILE A 58 11.74 9.91 14.43
C ILE A 58 12.53 8.88 15.24
N VAL A 59 12.20 8.69 16.52
CA VAL A 59 12.88 7.72 17.41
C VAL A 59 12.18 6.36 17.36
N THR A 60 10.84 6.32 17.45
CA THR A 60 10.08 5.07 17.55
C THR A 60 10.09 4.26 16.27
N LEU A 61 10.11 4.91 15.10
CA LEU A 61 10.07 4.22 13.82
C LEU A 61 11.38 3.45 13.53
N PRO A 62 12.59 4.03 13.66
CA PRO A 62 13.84 3.26 13.52
C PRO A 62 13.98 2.18 14.60
N LEU A 63 13.52 2.45 15.82
CA LEU A 63 13.53 1.46 16.91
C LEU A 63 12.65 0.24 16.53
N LEU A 64 11.44 0.47 16.05
CA LEU A 64 10.53 -0.60 15.61
C LEU A 64 11.07 -1.35 14.39
N LEU A 65 11.65 -0.64 13.41
CA LEU A 65 12.31 -1.25 12.26
C LEU A 65 13.49 -2.14 12.69
N GLY A 66 14.36 -1.64 13.56
CA GLY A 66 15.48 -2.39 14.09
C GLY A 66 15.03 -3.62 14.88
N PHE A 67 14.03 -3.47 15.74
CA PHE A 67 13.44 -4.56 16.51
C PHE A 67 12.81 -5.61 15.58
N ALA A 68 11.99 -5.20 14.60
CA ALA A 68 11.36 -6.09 13.65
C ALA A 68 12.38 -6.84 12.80
N TYR A 69 13.43 -6.18 12.33
CA TYR A 69 14.50 -6.80 11.54
C TYR A 69 15.29 -7.83 12.36
N LEU A 70 15.74 -7.46 13.58
CA LEU A 70 16.50 -8.36 14.43
C LEU A 70 15.67 -9.58 14.86
N SER A 71 14.44 -9.35 15.31
CA SER A 71 13.58 -10.47 15.76
C SER A 71 13.10 -11.34 14.58
N SER A 72 12.89 -10.77 13.39
CA SER A 72 12.64 -11.57 12.18
C SER A 72 13.83 -12.48 11.89
N ARG A 73 15.04 -11.94 11.87
CA ARG A 73 16.26 -12.66 11.50
C ARG A 73 16.64 -13.75 12.53
N TYR A 74 16.55 -13.45 13.83
CA TYR A 74 17.06 -14.34 14.88
C TYR A 74 16.00 -15.27 15.48
N VAL A 75 14.73 -14.90 15.40
CA VAL A 75 13.64 -15.68 15.99
C VAL A 75 12.74 -16.26 14.91
N LEU A 76 12.18 -15.43 14.04
CA LEU A 76 11.13 -15.83 13.12
C LEU A 76 11.65 -16.76 12.01
N VAL A 77 12.73 -16.38 11.33
CA VAL A 77 13.30 -17.16 10.23
C VAL A 77 13.76 -18.55 10.71
N PRO A 78 14.53 -18.70 11.83
CA PRO A 78 14.86 -20.00 12.37
C PRO A 78 13.63 -20.81 12.82
N LEU A 79 12.62 -20.17 13.37
CA LEU A 79 11.37 -20.80 13.78
C LEU A 79 10.64 -21.41 12.56
N ILE A 80 10.52 -20.65 11.49
CA ILE A 80 9.88 -21.12 10.25
C ILE A 80 10.69 -22.26 9.63
N HIS A 81 12.03 -22.17 9.57
CA HIS A 81 12.88 -23.25 9.07
C HIS A 81 12.75 -24.54 9.85
N LYS A 82 12.49 -24.47 11.16
CA LYS A 82 12.32 -25.67 11.99
C LYS A 82 11.03 -26.44 11.66
N PHE A 83 10.00 -25.73 11.15
CA PHE A 83 8.67 -26.28 10.87
C PHE A 83 8.26 -26.10 9.39
N ASP A 84 9.23 -26.01 8.48
CA ASP A 84 9.02 -25.73 7.06
C ASP A 84 8.17 -26.76 6.29
N LYS A 85 8.01 -27.97 6.87
CA LYS A 85 7.22 -29.07 6.31
C LYS A 85 5.70 -28.84 6.37
N ILE A 86 5.23 -27.90 7.21
CA ILE A 86 3.80 -27.65 7.46
C ILE A 86 3.43 -26.28 6.90
N ARG A 87 2.71 -26.25 5.78
CA ARG A 87 2.33 -25.00 5.08
C ARG A 87 1.47 -24.08 5.95
N GLU A 88 0.55 -24.66 6.70
CA GLU A 88 -0.37 -23.95 7.60
C GLU A 88 0.40 -23.24 8.72
N TYR A 89 1.47 -23.86 9.20
CA TYR A 89 2.32 -23.27 10.23
C TYR A 89 3.03 -22.01 9.74
N ILE A 90 3.60 -22.06 8.52
CA ILE A 90 4.28 -20.89 7.92
C ILE A 90 3.28 -19.72 7.76
N PHE A 91 2.10 -20.02 7.25
CA PHE A 91 1.02 -19.06 7.06
C PHE A 91 0.58 -18.41 8.37
N LEU A 92 0.24 -19.22 9.39
CA LEU A 92 -0.20 -18.72 10.69
C LEU A 92 0.91 -17.94 11.42
N THR A 93 2.15 -18.41 11.32
CA THR A 93 3.31 -17.73 11.92
C THR A 93 3.55 -16.38 11.28
N ALA A 94 3.44 -16.26 9.94
CA ALA A 94 3.58 -14.99 9.24
C ALA A 94 2.49 -13.97 9.63
N ILE A 95 1.23 -14.42 9.74
CA ILE A 95 0.13 -13.55 10.19
C ILE A 95 0.33 -13.15 11.65
N GLY A 96 0.59 -14.10 12.53
CA GLY A 96 0.84 -13.85 13.96
C GLY A 96 1.99 -12.88 14.18
N TRP A 97 3.05 -13.01 13.39
CA TRP A 97 4.17 -12.07 13.37
C TRP A 97 3.73 -10.65 12.98
N CYS A 98 3.03 -10.48 11.85
CA CYS A 98 2.57 -9.17 11.41
C CYS A 98 1.62 -8.52 12.43
N LEU A 99 0.72 -9.29 13.04
CA LEU A 99 -0.17 -8.81 14.10
C LEU A 99 0.60 -8.42 15.37
N CYS A 100 1.63 -9.17 15.74
CA CYS A 100 2.48 -8.87 16.89
C CYS A 100 3.22 -7.53 16.69
N ILE A 101 3.86 -7.33 15.53
CA ILE A 101 4.54 -6.07 15.20
C ILE A 101 3.54 -4.92 15.12
N SER A 102 2.33 -5.15 14.56
CA SER A 102 1.24 -4.16 14.56
C SER A 102 0.85 -3.73 15.97
N GLN A 103 0.72 -4.68 16.89
CA GLN A 103 0.37 -4.39 18.27
C GLN A 103 1.48 -3.61 18.99
N ILE A 104 2.74 -3.98 18.76
CA ILE A 104 3.90 -3.26 19.33
C ILE A 104 3.93 -1.82 18.77
N ALA A 105 3.69 -1.64 17.47
CA ALA A 105 3.59 -0.32 16.86
C ALA A 105 2.51 0.54 17.54
N ALA A 106 1.32 -0.02 17.77
CA ALA A 106 0.22 0.66 18.45
C ALA A 106 0.57 1.06 19.89
N LEU A 107 1.29 0.23 20.64
CA LEU A 107 1.79 0.54 21.98
C LEU A 107 2.82 1.68 21.97
N LEU A 108 3.56 1.82 20.87
CA LEU A 108 4.51 2.91 20.66
C LEU A 108 3.85 4.20 20.11
N GLY A 109 2.52 4.20 19.92
CA GLY A 109 1.77 5.35 19.42
C GLY A 109 1.74 5.46 17.89
N LEU A 110 2.18 4.42 17.17
CA LEU A 110 2.06 4.29 15.71
C LEU A 110 0.76 3.55 15.33
N SER A 111 0.33 3.63 14.06
CA SER A 111 -0.83 2.86 13.64
C SER A 111 -0.54 1.37 13.45
N TYR A 112 -1.61 0.59 13.56
CA TYR A 112 -1.57 -0.84 13.24
C TYR A 112 -1.08 -1.11 11.80
N ALA A 113 -1.47 -0.26 10.85
CA ALA A 113 -1.10 -0.39 9.44
C ALA A 113 0.41 -0.25 9.23
N ILE A 114 1.05 0.72 9.89
CA ILE A 114 2.50 0.92 9.86
C ILE A 114 3.21 -0.28 10.46
N GLY A 115 2.74 -0.76 11.61
CA GLY A 115 3.31 -1.95 12.25
C GLY A 115 3.22 -3.19 11.37
N ALA A 116 2.06 -3.45 10.74
CA ALA A 116 1.87 -4.55 9.79
C ALA A 116 2.81 -4.45 8.59
N PHE A 117 2.97 -3.24 8.05
CA PHE A 117 3.88 -2.99 6.94
C PHE A 117 5.34 -3.28 7.32
N ILE A 118 5.80 -2.76 8.46
CA ILE A 118 7.15 -3.01 8.98
C ILE A 118 7.38 -4.51 9.21
N GLY A 119 6.38 -5.20 9.78
CA GLY A 119 6.41 -6.66 9.93
C GLY A 119 6.57 -7.40 8.60
N GLY A 120 5.84 -6.95 7.56
CA GLY A 120 5.93 -7.50 6.21
C GLY A 120 7.30 -7.24 5.54
N VAL A 121 7.82 -6.01 5.66
CA VAL A 121 9.16 -5.64 5.14
C VAL A 121 10.26 -6.49 5.80
N ALA A 122 10.18 -6.69 7.12
CA ALA A 122 11.13 -7.54 7.83
C ALA A 122 11.09 -9.01 7.37
N LEU A 123 9.91 -9.52 6.97
CA LEU A 123 9.74 -10.84 6.36
C LEU A 123 10.25 -10.90 4.92
N ALA A 124 10.12 -9.81 4.16
CA ALA A 124 10.53 -9.75 2.76
C ALA A 124 12.04 -9.96 2.56
N THR A 125 12.84 -9.76 3.59
CA THR A 125 14.29 -10.05 3.58
C THR A 125 14.62 -11.53 3.76
N SER A 126 13.62 -12.38 4.03
CA SER A 126 13.85 -13.81 4.28
C SER A 126 13.88 -14.61 2.96
N PRO A 127 14.63 -15.73 2.92
CA PRO A 127 14.69 -16.62 1.74
C PRO A 127 13.33 -17.18 1.31
N ILE A 128 12.37 -17.25 2.23
CA ILE A 128 11.02 -17.80 2.02
C ILE A 128 9.96 -16.74 1.77
N ALA A 129 10.38 -15.49 1.57
CA ALA A 129 9.46 -14.36 1.37
C ALA A 129 8.45 -14.59 0.25
N LEU A 130 8.90 -15.12 -0.90
CA LEU A 130 8.04 -15.41 -2.05
C LEU A 130 6.97 -16.45 -1.71
N TYR A 131 7.34 -17.50 -0.98
CA TYR A 131 6.40 -18.53 -0.55
C TYR A 131 5.34 -17.97 0.41
N ILE A 132 5.75 -17.14 1.38
CA ILE A 132 4.84 -16.45 2.31
C ILE A 132 3.90 -15.52 1.52
N ALA A 133 4.44 -14.72 0.60
CA ALA A 133 3.66 -13.80 -0.21
C ALA A 133 2.59 -14.52 -1.05
N ASP A 134 2.94 -15.66 -1.67
CA ASP A 134 1.99 -16.47 -2.44
C ASP A 134 0.92 -17.11 -1.56
N SER A 135 1.28 -17.56 -0.37
CA SER A 135 0.35 -18.15 0.60
C SER A 135 -0.64 -17.11 1.16
N LEU A 136 -0.24 -15.85 1.27
CA LEU A 136 -1.08 -14.75 1.77
C LEU A 136 -1.98 -14.13 0.70
N LYS A 137 -1.78 -14.41 -0.60
CA LYS A 137 -2.60 -13.86 -1.69
C LYS A 137 -4.11 -14.06 -1.50
N PRO A 138 -4.62 -15.27 -1.21
CA PRO A 138 -6.06 -15.48 -1.05
C PRO A 138 -6.64 -14.64 0.11
N LEU A 139 -5.88 -14.54 1.20
CA LEU A 139 -6.28 -13.76 2.37
C LEU A 139 -6.32 -12.26 2.05
N ARG A 140 -5.30 -11.75 1.35
CA ARG A 140 -5.27 -10.37 0.88
C ARG A 140 -6.46 -10.07 -0.03
N ASP A 141 -6.73 -10.92 -1.01
CA ASP A 141 -7.81 -10.72 -1.98
C ASP A 141 -9.18 -10.75 -1.26
N PHE A 142 -9.36 -11.62 -0.27
CA PHE A 142 -10.57 -11.67 0.56
C PHE A 142 -10.77 -10.37 1.35
N PHE A 143 -9.76 -9.89 2.08
CA PHE A 143 -9.86 -8.65 2.84
C PHE A 143 -10.02 -7.42 1.94
N LEU A 144 -9.44 -7.44 0.75
CA LEU A 144 -9.60 -6.38 -0.24
C LEU A 144 -11.07 -6.27 -0.70
N VAL A 145 -11.73 -7.40 -0.95
CA VAL A 145 -13.17 -7.44 -1.27
C VAL A 145 -14.00 -6.90 -0.11
N LEU A 146 -13.72 -7.33 1.14
CA LEU A 146 -14.41 -6.81 2.32
C LEU A 146 -14.20 -5.32 2.51
N PHE A 147 -13.00 -4.82 2.26
CA PHE A 147 -12.67 -3.40 2.35
C PHE A 147 -13.50 -2.58 1.34
N PHE A 148 -13.52 -2.97 0.07
CA PHE A 148 -14.31 -2.29 -0.94
C PHE A 148 -15.81 -2.39 -0.67
N PHE A 149 -16.28 -3.52 -0.18
CA PHE A 149 -17.68 -3.69 0.23
C PHE A 149 -18.04 -2.74 1.39
N SER A 150 -17.19 -2.66 2.40
CA SER A 150 -17.38 -1.76 3.55
C SER A 150 -17.40 -0.29 3.13
N LEU A 151 -16.50 0.12 2.23
CA LEU A 151 -16.49 1.48 1.68
C LEU A 151 -17.75 1.78 0.89
N GLY A 152 -18.19 0.85 0.02
CA GLY A 152 -19.41 1.02 -0.75
C GLY A 152 -20.67 1.06 0.10
N ALA A 153 -20.75 0.20 1.13
CA ALA A 153 -21.88 0.18 2.07
C ALA A 153 -21.94 1.42 2.98
N GLY A 154 -20.77 2.01 3.29
CA GLY A 154 -20.67 3.24 4.08
C GLY A 154 -20.82 4.53 3.26
N PHE A 155 -20.95 4.42 1.94
CA PHE A 155 -21.04 5.59 1.06
C PHE A 155 -22.41 6.25 1.15
N ASP A 156 -22.44 7.52 1.54
CA ASP A 156 -23.68 8.31 1.61
C ASP A 156 -24.11 8.76 0.21
N LEU A 157 -25.18 8.12 -0.29
CA LEU A 157 -25.77 8.45 -1.60
C LEU A 157 -26.30 9.89 -1.68
N GLY A 158 -26.62 10.52 -0.54
CA GLY A 158 -27.02 11.91 -0.49
C GLY A 158 -25.90 12.88 -0.91
N MET A 159 -24.66 12.50 -0.71
CA MET A 159 -23.49 13.28 -1.12
C MET A 159 -23.15 13.11 -2.61
N LEU A 160 -23.76 12.15 -3.29
CA LEU A 160 -23.43 11.81 -4.68
C LEU A 160 -23.63 13.00 -5.63
N GLY A 161 -24.71 13.78 -5.43
CA GLY A 161 -24.97 14.98 -6.24
C GLY A 161 -23.88 16.06 -6.13
N ALA A 162 -23.33 16.23 -4.94
CA ALA A 162 -22.27 17.23 -4.70
C ALA A 162 -20.91 16.79 -5.26
N VAL A 163 -20.58 15.49 -5.17
CA VAL A 163 -19.27 14.99 -5.57
C VAL A 163 -19.22 14.42 -6.99
N PHE A 164 -20.35 14.24 -7.68
CA PHE A 164 -20.42 13.58 -8.98
C PHE A 164 -19.60 14.31 -10.05
N LEU A 165 -19.85 15.61 -10.25
CA LEU A 165 -19.15 16.40 -11.27
C LEU A 165 -17.65 16.53 -10.94
N PRO A 166 -17.25 16.90 -9.71
CA PRO A 166 -15.84 16.88 -9.31
C PRO A 166 -15.14 15.52 -9.49
N THR A 167 -15.83 14.42 -9.17
CA THR A 167 -15.32 13.05 -9.35
C THR A 167 -15.04 12.76 -10.82
N LEU A 168 -15.97 13.09 -11.71
CA LEU A 168 -15.81 12.87 -13.13
C LEU A 168 -14.62 13.68 -13.69
N LEU A 169 -14.52 14.96 -13.31
CA LEU A 169 -13.43 15.82 -13.75
C LEU A 169 -12.07 15.34 -13.22
N LEU A 170 -11.99 15.02 -11.93
CA LEU A 170 -10.75 14.55 -11.30
C LEU A 170 -10.35 13.17 -11.83
N GLY A 171 -11.31 12.24 -11.98
CA GLY A 171 -11.06 10.89 -12.49
C GLY A 171 -10.54 10.92 -13.93
N THR A 172 -11.20 11.69 -14.82
CA THR A 172 -10.74 11.84 -16.21
C THR A 172 -9.39 12.53 -16.29
N LEU A 173 -9.17 13.58 -15.49
CA LEU A 173 -7.88 14.25 -15.41
C LEU A 173 -6.75 13.28 -14.98
N LEU A 174 -6.99 12.50 -13.95
CA LEU A 174 -5.99 11.53 -13.46
C LEU A 174 -5.75 10.41 -14.46
N MET A 175 -6.78 9.88 -15.11
CA MET A 175 -6.64 8.84 -16.14
C MET A 175 -5.83 9.30 -17.34
N VAL A 176 -5.88 10.60 -17.66
CA VAL A 176 -5.08 11.18 -18.74
C VAL A 176 -3.68 11.59 -18.24
N ALA A 177 -3.60 12.28 -17.11
CA ALA A 177 -2.34 12.84 -16.61
C ALA A 177 -1.36 11.77 -16.14
N LYS A 178 -1.83 10.74 -15.38
CA LYS A 178 -0.94 9.70 -14.84
C LYS A 178 -0.15 8.95 -15.90
N PRO A 179 -0.73 8.47 -17.03
CA PRO A 179 0.04 7.84 -18.09
C PRO A 179 1.17 8.73 -18.63
N TRP A 180 0.93 10.02 -18.78
CA TRP A 180 1.95 10.97 -19.25
C TRP A 180 3.06 11.17 -18.23
N VAL A 181 2.72 11.28 -16.96
CA VAL A 181 3.69 11.40 -15.87
C VAL A 181 4.56 10.14 -15.80
N PHE A 182 3.95 8.95 -15.80
CA PHE A 182 4.70 7.68 -15.78
C PHE A 182 5.55 7.50 -17.01
N ARG A 183 5.05 7.88 -18.19
CA ARG A 183 5.85 7.91 -19.43
C ARG A 183 7.09 8.78 -19.25
N GLY A 184 6.95 9.99 -18.72
CA GLY A 184 8.07 10.90 -18.48
C GLY A 184 9.13 10.28 -17.56
N PHE A 185 8.72 9.71 -16.44
CA PHE A 185 9.62 9.04 -15.49
C PHE A 185 10.35 7.84 -16.11
N LEU A 186 9.61 6.97 -16.81
CA LEU A 186 10.20 5.79 -17.44
C LEU A 186 11.16 6.15 -18.58
N GLN A 187 10.83 7.19 -19.36
CA GLN A 187 11.76 7.69 -20.39
C GLN A 187 13.03 8.28 -19.76
N TRP A 188 12.89 9.00 -18.65
CA TRP A 188 14.04 9.49 -17.90
C TRP A 188 14.92 8.35 -17.34
N ALA A 189 14.30 7.22 -16.97
CA ALA A 189 14.99 6.00 -16.57
C ALA A 189 15.59 5.20 -17.76
N GLY A 190 15.44 5.70 -19.00
CA GLY A 190 16.04 5.08 -20.20
C GLY A 190 15.11 4.13 -20.97
N GLU A 191 13.84 4.04 -20.60
CA GLU A 191 12.89 3.15 -21.27
C GLU A 191 12.39 3.73 -22.61
N ARG A 192 12.05 2.83 -23.54
CA ARG A 192 11.55 3.23 -24.86
C ARG A 192 10.16 3.90 -24.74
N PRO A 193 9.88 4.97 -25.53
CA PRO A 193 8.63 5.75 -25.41
C PRO A 193 7.34 4.93 -25.53
N ARG A 194 7.36 3.88 -26.34
CA ARG A 194 6.21 2.99 -26.55
C ARG A 194 5.92 2.15 -25.31
N ILE A 195 6.98 1.58 -24.72
CA ILE A 195 6.91 0.76 -23.49
C ILE A 195 6.47 1.65 -22.32
N ALA A 196 7.11 2.81 -22.19
CA ALA A 196 6.80 3.79 -21.14
C ALA A 196 5.31 4.22 -21.16
N MET A 197 4.73 4.39 -22.36
CA MET A 197 3.31 4.73 -22.51
C MET A 197 2.39 3.54 -22.16
N GLU A 198 2.73 2.32 -22.61
CA GLU A 198 1.96 1.13 -22.29
C GLU A 198 1.90 0.88 -20.78
N VAL A 199 3.05 0.98 -20.09
CA VAL A 199 3.14 0.88 -18.64
C VAL A 199 2.35 2.00 -17.97
N GLY A 200 2.49 3.24 -18.45
CA GLY A 200 1.78 4.39 -17.93
C GLY A 200 0.26 4.23 -17.98
N VAL A 201 -0.27 3.71 -19.07
CA VAL A 201 -1.72 3.43 -19.20
C VAL A 201 -2.17 2.33 -18.21
N ARG A 202 -1.40 1.27 -18.08
CA ARG A 202 -1.70 0.16 -17.14
C ARG A 202 -1.66 0.59 -15.68
N LEU A 203 -0.82 1.57 -15.34
CA LEU A 203 -0.69 2.16 -14.00
C LEU A 203 -1.56 3.42 -13.81
N GLY A 204 -2.41 3.76 -14.78
CA GLY A 204 -3.22 4.99 -14.78
C GLY A 204 -4.27 5.05 -13.67
N GLN A 205 -4.74 3.90 -13.18
CA GLN A 205 -5.73 3.82 -12.09
C GLN A 205 -5.21 4.43 -10.78
N VAL A 206 -6.12 4.92 -9.94
CA VAL A 206 -5.77 5.42 -8.60
C VAL A 206 -5.46 4.23 -7.68
N SER A 207 -4.51 4.38 -6.76
CA SER A 207 -4.11 3.32 -5.84
C SER A 207 -5.14 3.09 -4.73
N GLU A 208 -5.26 1.84 -4.26
CA GLU A 208 -6.05 1.48 -3.05
C GLU A 208 -5.58 2.26 -1.82
N PHE A 209 -4.30 2.61 -1.74
CA PHE A 209 -3.76 3.42 -0.65
C PHE A 209 -4.35 4.83 -0.61
N ALA A 210 -4.78 5.39 -1.73
CA ALA A 210 -5.46 6.69 -1.75
C ALA A 210 -6.76 6.66 -0.95
N LEU A 211 -7.50 5.54 -1.00
CA LEU A 211 -8.70 5.33 -0.17
C LEU A 211 -8.36 5.30 1.31
N LEU A 212 -7.35 4.53 1.68
CA LEU A 212 -6.90 4.43 3.07
C LEU A 212 -6.44 5.78 3.60
N ILE A 213 -5.66 6.51 2.81
CA ILE A 213 -5.20 7.86 3.13
C ILE A 213 -6.38 8.82 3.33
N ALA A 214 -7.37 8.80 2.43
CA ALA A 214 -8.55 9.66 2.53
C ALA A 214 -9.37 9.37 3.78
N VAL A 215 -9.63 8.10 4.08
CA VAL A 215 -10.37 7.68 5.28
C VAL A 215 -9.63 8.08 6.57
N LEU A 216 -8.32 7.84 6.65
CA LEU A 216 -7.53 8.21 7.83
C LEU A 216 -7.40 9.74 7.98
N ALA A 217 -7.26 10.46 6.88
CA ALA A 217 -7.21 11.92 6.92
C ALA A 217 -8.55 12.53 7.40
N GLU A 218 -9.69 11.93 7.00
CA GLU A 218 -11.01 12.32 7.49
C GLU A 218 -11.15 11.99 8.99
N GLN A 219 -10.80 10.79 9.42
CA GLN A 219 -10.86 10.38 10.82
C GLN A 219 -10.02 11.29 11.73
N ASN A 220 -8.85 11.72 11.24
CA ASN A 220 -7.98 12.68 11.91
C ASN A 220 -8.42 14.15 11.73
N ARG A 221 -9.58 14.40 11.09
CA ARG A 221 -10.14 15.74 10.82
C ARG A 221 -9.20 16.67 10.03
N LEU A 222 -8.30 16.12 9.24
CA LEU A 222 -7.39 16.86 8.36
C LEU A 222 -8.07 17.27 7.05
N ILE A 223 -9.06 16.49 6.62
CA ILE A 223 -9.91 16.79 5.45
C ILE A 223 -11.39 16.68 5.83
N GLY A 224 -12.24 17.41 5.11
CA GLY A 224 -13.68 17.30 5.25
C GLY A 224 -14.24 16.03 4.60
N LYS A 225 -15.46 15.63 4.99
CA LYS A 225 -16.17 14.48 4.43
C LYS A 225 -16.27 14.55 2.91
N GLU A 226 -16.60 15.70 2.35
CA GLU A 226 -16.74 15.91 0.90
C GLU A 226 -15.45 15.56 0.15
N ALA A 227 -14.28 15.98 0.67
CA ALA A 227 -12.99 15.67 0.07
C ALA A 227 -12.66 14.17 0.17
N SER A 228 -12.99 13.53 1.29
CA SER A 228 -12.82 12.08 1.47
C SER A 228 -13.70 11.31 0.48
N TYR A 229 -14.98 11.65 0.36
CA TYR A 229 -15.91 11.05 -0.61
C TYR A 229 -15.47 11.29 -2.06
N LEU A 230 -14.96 12.48 -2.38
CA LEU A 230 -14.40 12.78 -3.71
C LEU A 230 -13.26 11.82 -4.07
N VAL A 231 -12.31 11.62 -3.17
CA VAL A 231 -11.18 10.70 -3.39
C VAL A 231 -11.69 9.26 -3.52
N GLN A 232 -12.61 8.83 -2.65
CA GLN A 232 -13.20 7.49 -2.69
C GLN A 232 -13.92 7.25 -4.01
N ALA A 233 -14.82 8.15 -4.42
CA ALA A 233 -15.58 8.04 -5.67
C ALA A 233 -14.66 8.08 -6.90
N THR A 234 -13.63 8.96 -6.90
CA THR A 234 -12.64 9.03 -7.98
C THR A 234 -11.84 7.74 -8.09
N THR A 235 -11.46 7.16 -6.97
CA THR A 235 -10.73 5.88 -6.98
C THR A 235 -11.60 4.77 -7.54
N LEU A 236 -12.85 4.64 -7.08
CA LEU A 236 -13.79 3.65 -7.62
C LEU A 236 -14.07 3.83 -9.12
N LEU A 237 -14.13 5.08 -9.61
CA LEU A 237 -14.35 5.38 -11.03
C LEU A 237 -13.16 4.93 -11.90
N THR A 238 -11.94 4.95 -11.35
CA THR A 238 -10.70 4.64 -12.12
C THR A 238 -10.32 3.15 -12.06
N PHE A 239 -10.98 2.34 -11.23
CA PHE A 239 -10.82 0.87 -11.16
C PHE A 239 -11.63 0.15 -12.23
#